data_7ecc1310b74bd826954c464606b88783
#
_entry.id   7ecc1310b74bd826954c464606b88783
#
_cell.length_a   1.000
_cell.length_b   1.000
_cell.length_c   1.000
_cell.angle_alpha   90.00
_cell.angle_beta   90.00
_cell.angle_gamma   90.00
#
_symmetry.space_group_name_H-M   'P 1'
#
loop_
_entity.id
_entity.type
_entity.pdbx_description
1 polymer ?
#
loop_
_entity_poly.entity_id
_entity_poly.type
_entity_poly.pdbx_seq_one_letter_code
_entity_poly.pdbx_strand_id
1 'polypeptide(L)'
;VRIAHANAIKLQTLSWQLFGNEKSPWNRDIDRSAPPWLLRALCAHTGCNYWDAFHATLVTYRGRLYPRRRTSGRLSWVLPIKGHGMRRTASSLQFCPACLAGDPIPYFRKTWRLALYTYCPEHQCALYDECPTCHSPVTPHRGDFGRELADARPMHACATCGTDLREVPCHPETFPTESLQAFSGAMLRSIMPAANTAHRFDLGFFRVLHHLCGMICSKSNNGLLLRHLATTLGHAEVPLLPEGRIGIEDLRRDTRHLVLMCGLWLVEDLEQRLTEAWKDKAIRYNLMLKGFQRPPRWYGDIVQSLSNWRSIRR
;
A
#
# COMPACT_ATOMS: atom_id res chain seq x y z
N VAL A 1 -11.97 -1.73 17.33
CA VAL A 1 -12.83 -0.53 17.22
C VAL A 1 -14.29 -0.94 17.18
N ARG A 2 -14.77 -1.68 16.16
CA ARG A 2 -16.21 -2.05 16.01
C ARG A 2 -16.77 -2.75 17.24
N ILE A 3 -16.05 -3.69 17.82
CA ILE A 3 -16.47 -4.39 19.05
C ILE A 3 -16.61 -3.42 20.23
N ALA A 4 -15.68 -2.47 20.37
CA ALA A 4 -15.75 -1.46 21.43
C ALA A 4 -17.01 -0.60 21.28
N HIS A 5 -17.27 -0.08 20.08
CA HIS A 5 -18.44 0.75 19.80
C HIS A 5 -19.75 -0.03 19.98
N ALA A 6 -19.82 -1.29 19.51
CA ALA A 6 -21.01 -2.13 19.68
C ALA A 6 -21.33 -2.43 21.15
N ASN A 7 -20.34 -2.42 22.03
CA ASN A 7 -20.51 -2.65 23.47
C ASN A 7 -20.52 -1.33 24.28
N ALA A 8 -20.59 -0.17 23.63
CA ALA A 8 -20.56 1.13 24.28
C ALA A 8 -19.38 1.26 25.28
N ILE A 9 -18.19 0.81 24.87
CA ILE A 9 -16.97 0.84 25.70
C ILE A 9 -15.87 1.58 24.93
N LYS A 10 -15.07 2.40 25.64
CA LYS A 10 -13.88 3.01 25.05
C LYS A 10 -12.89 1.94 24.56
N LEU A 11 -12.29 2.16 23.41
CA LEU A 11 -11.39 1.19 22.78
C LEU A 11 -10.23 0.77 23.69
N GLN A 12 -9.68 1.70 24.46
CA GLN A 12 -8.59 1.41 25.40
C GLN A 12 -9.06 0.55 26.56
N THR A 13 -10.23 0.82 27.11
CA THR A 13 -10.86 0.02 28.17
C THR A 13 -11.09 -1.42 27.70
N LEU A 14 -11.69 -1.59 26.50
CA LEU A 14 -11.86 -2.90 25.91
C LEU A 14 -10.51 -3.63 25.73
N SER A 15 -9.49 -2.90 25.28
CA SER A 15 -8.16 -3.50 25.08
C SER A 15 -7.57 -4.00 26.41
N TRP A 16 -7.73 -3.29 27.48
CA TRP A 16 -7.31 -3.74 28.81
C TRP A 16 -8.06 -4.99 29.28
N GLN A 17 -9.36 -5.03 29.08
CA GLN A 17 -10.20 -6.18 29.42
C GLN A 17 -9.79 -7.44 28.63
N LEU A 18 -9.52 -7.26 27.33
CA LEU A 18 -9.19 -8.40 26.46
C LEU A 18 -7.73 -8.85 26.58
N PHE A 19 -6.78 -7.96 26.82
CA PHE A 19 -5.35 -8.24 26.67
C PHE A 19 -4.53 -7.98 27.94
N GLY A 20 -5.12 -7.41 28.98
CA GLY A 20 -4.44 -6.98 30.20
C GLY A 20 -3.58 -5.74 30.01
N ASN A 21 -3.03 -5.23 31.11
CA ASN A 21 -2.26 -3.96 31.12
C ASN A 21 -0.88 -4.08 30.47
N GLU A 22 -0.30 -5.26 30.43
CA GLU A 22 1.06 -5.48 29.91
C GLU A 22 1.13 -5.51 28.37
N LYS A 23 0.00 -5.71 27.70
CA LYS A 23 -0.06 -5.91 26.25
C LYS A 23 -0.89 -4.83 25.58
N SER A 24 -0.21 -3.80 25.04
CA SER A 24 -0.87 -2.77 24.24
C SER A 24 -0.82 -3.10 22.74
N PRO A 25 -1.97 -3.32 22.09
CA PRO A 25 -2.02 -3.53 20.64
C PRO A 25 -1.75 -2.23 19.84
N TRP A 26 -1.86 -1.06 20.48
CA TRP A 26 -1.85 0.25 19.79
C TRP A 26 -0.46 0.85 19.61
N ASN A 27 0.57 0.32 20.28
CA ASN A 27 1.94 0.81 20.20
C ASN A 27 2.72 0.24 19.00
N ARG A 28 2.15 -0.74 18.30
CA ARG A 28 2.80 -1.43 17.18
C ARG A 28 1.78 -1.72 16.09
N ASP A 29 2.28 -1.94 14.89
CA ASP A 29 1.48 -2.45 13.79
C ASP A 29 1.24 -3.96 13.98
N ILE A 30 0.20 -4.30 14.71
CA ILE A 30 -0.14 -5.68 15.07
C ILE A 30 -0.57 -6.52 13.86
N ASP A 31 -1.15 -5.89 12.83
CA ASP A 31 -1.57 -6.57 11.61
C ASP A 31 -0.38 -7.19 10.86
N ARG A 32 0.80 -6.56 10.96
CA ARG A 32 2.04 -7.07 10.37
C ARG A 32 2.65 -8.22 11.15
N SER A 33 2.35 -8.33 12.42
CA SER A 33 2.95 -9.30 13.32
C SER A 33 2.03 -10.46 13.67
N ALA A 34 0.71 -10.24 13.65
CA ALA A 34 -0.32 -11.22 14.03
C ALA A 34 0.07 -12.01 15.29
N PRO A 35 0.34 -11.35 16.43
CA PRO A 35 0.86 -12.05 17.59
C PRO A 35 -0.16 -13.06 18.10
N PRO A 36 0.26 -14.32 18.40
CA PRO A 36 -0.68 -15.38 18.80
C PRO A 36 -1.52 -15.03 20.04
N TRP A 37 -0.96 -14.26 20.97
CA TRP A 37 -1.69 -13.83 22.17
C TRP A 37 -2.92 -12.98 21.81
N LEU A 38 -2.79 -12.08 20.80
CA LEU A 38 -3.87 -11.22 20.34
C LEU A 38 -4.97 -12.05 19.66
N LEU A 39 -4.56 -12.93 18.73
CA LEU A 39 -5.52 -13.75 17.98
C LEU A 39 -6.29 -14.69 18.89
N ARG A 40 -5.60 -15.35 19.84
CA ARG A 40 -6.25 -16.24 20.81
C ARG A 40 -7.23 -15.48 21.70
N ALA A 41 -6.85 -14.32 22.22
CA ALA A 41 -7.74 -13.51 23.04
C ALA A 41 -8.97 -13.04 22.26
N LEU A 42 -8.79 -12.56 21.01
CA LEU A 42 -9.92 -12.18 20.14
C LEU A 42 -10.85 -13.38 19.92
N CYS A 43 -10.33 -14.54 19.57
CA CYS A 43 -11.14 -15.73 19.34
C CYS A 43 -11.91 -16.17 20.60
N ALA A 44 -11.26 -16.13 21.76
CA ALA A 44 -11.89 -16.49 23.03
C ALA A 44 -13.08 -15.58 23.38
N HIS A 45 -13.01 -14.30 23.05
CA HIS A 45 -14.05 -13.33 23.38
C HIS A 45 -15.10 -13.11 22.28
N THR A 46 -14.81 -13.49 21.03
CA THR A 46 -15.73 -13.28 19.90
C THR A 46 -16.30 -14.57 19.33
N GLY A 47 -15.78 -15.73 19.74
CA GLY A 47 -16.14 -17.03 19.15
C GLY A 47 -15.65 -17.24 17.72
N CYS A 48 -14.86 -16.31 17.16
CA CYS A 48 -14.36 -16.46 15.79
C CYS A 48 -13.29 -17.57 15.70
N ASN A 49 -13.19 -18.19 14.52
CA ASN A 49 -12.14 -19.15 14.25
C ASN A 49 -10.76 -18.47 14.21
N TYR A 50 -9.73 -19.17 14.75
CA TYR A 50 -8.36 -18.65 14.76
C TYR A 50 -7.81 -18.33 13.37
N TRP A 51 -8.12 -19.17 12.40
CA TRP A 51 -7.66 -18.96 11.02
C TRP A 51 -8.35 -17.77 10.35
N ASP A 52 -9.62 -17.52 10.65
CA ASP A 52 -10.32 -16.32 10.15
C ASP A 52 -9.70 -15.05 10.73
N ALA A 53 -9.41 -15.03 12.03
CA ALA A 53 -8.69 -13.93 12.66
C ALA A 53 -7.28 -13.75 12.09
N PHE A 54 -6.56 -14.85 11.83
CA PHE A 54 -5.25 -14.81 11.18
C PHE A 54 -5.34 -14.28 9.75
N HIS A 55 -6.33 -14.76 8.98
CA HIS A 55 -6.56 -14.30 7.60
C HIS A 55 -6.98 -12.83 7.50
N ALA A 56 -7.49 -12.24 8.56
CA ALA A 56 -7.76 -10.80 8.62
C ALA A 56 -6.48 -9.95 8.74
N THR A 57 -5.32 -10.54 9.02
CA THR A 57 -4.04 -9.84 9.21
C THR A 57 -3.24 -9.70 7.90
N LEU A 58 -2.25 -8.80 7.89
CA LEU A 58 -1.34 -8.60 6.76
C LEU A 58 -0.32 -9.73 6.58
N VAL A 59 -0.13 -10.59 7.59
CA VAL A 59 0.82 -11.72 7.53
C VAL A 59 0.51 -12.68 6.38
N THR A 60 -0.75 -12.77 5.98
CA THR A 60 -1.23 -13.61 4.87
C THR A 60 -0.65 -13.24 3.50
N TYR A 61 -0.12 -12.03 3.35
CA TYR A 61 0.56 -11.61 2.12
C TYR A 61 2.04 -12.03 2.06
N ARG A 62 2.55 -12.64 3.12
CA ARG A 62 3.91 -13.23 3.12
C ARG A 62 4.00 -14.34 2.08
N GLY A 63 5.11 -14.38 1.33
CA GLY A 63 5.31 -15.32 0.24
C GLY A 63 4.67 -14.90 -1.08
N ARG A 64 3.77 -13.89 -1.04
CA ARG A 64 3.14 -13.30 -2.22
C ARG A 64 3.67 -11.90 -2.52
N LEU A 65 3.56 -10.97 -1.59
CA LEU A 65 4.01 -9.58 -1.76
C LEU A 65 5.42 -9.34 -1.21
N TYR A 66 5.81 -10.05 -0.17
CA TYR A 66 7.11 -9.92 0.47
C TYR A 66 7.62 -11.26 1.01
N PRO A 67 8.95 -11.50 0.97
CA PRO A 67 9.51 -12.82 1.29
C PRO A 67 9.58 -13.08 2.79
N ARG A 68 9.83 -12.05 3.60
CA ARG A 68 10.09 -12.18 5.03
C ARG A 68 9.21 -11.25 5.85
N ARG A 69 8.74 -11.74 6.98
CA ARG A 69 8.05 -10.97 7.98
C ARG A 69 9.01 -9.94 8.61
N ARG A 70 8.55 -8.69 8.74
CA ARG A 70 9.25 -7.64 9.48
C ARG A 70 8.26 -7.00 10.45
N THR A 71 8.62 -6.98 11.72
CA THR A 71 7.81 -6.37 12.78
C THR A 71 8.11 -4.88 12.95
N SER A 72 9.25 -4.43 12.46
CA SER A 72 9.69 -3.04 12.51
C SER A 72 10.26 -2.59 11.16
N GLY A 73 10.40 -1.30 10.98
CA GLY A 73 10.91 -0.70 9.76
C GLY A 73 9.93 -0.82 8.56
N ARG A 74 10.42 -0.56 7.37
CA ARG A 74 9.64 -0.61 6.13
C ARG A 74 9.38 -2.05 5.70
N LEU A 75 8.16 -2.39 5.33
CA LEU A 75 7.77 -3.66 4.75
C LEU A 75 7.23 -3.40 3.36
N SER A 76 7.80 -4.07 2.35
CA SER A 76 7.43 -3.86 0.95
C SER A 76 5.92 -4.00 0.74
N TRP A 77 5.35 -3.06 0.02
CA TRP A 77 3.93 -2.97 -0.33
C TRP A 77 2.97 -2.71 0.83
N VAL A 78 3.45 -2.56 2.06
CA VAL A 78 2.60 -2.30 3.23
C VAL A 78 2.78 -0.87 3.71
N LEU A 79 1.70 -0.09 3.66
CA LEU A 79 1.68 1.28 4.14
C LEU A 79 1.99 1.31 5.65
N PRO A 80 2.96 2.14 6.10
CA PRO A 80 3.34 2.17 7.49
C PRO A 80 2.26 2.83 8.35
N ILE A 81 1.87 2.22 9.47
CA ILE A 81 1.13 2.93 10.51
C ILE A 81 2.14 3.72 11.32
N LYS A 82 1.94 5.02 11.42
CA LYS A 82 2.74 5.89 12.28
C LYS A 82 2.16 5.91 13.68
N GLY A 83 3.01 5.65 14.67
CA GLY A 83 2.70 5.84 16.08
C GLY A 83 2.53 7.31 16.44
N HIS A 84 2.13 7.58 17.69
CA HIS A 84 2.05 8.94 18.24
C HIS A 84 3.35 9.72 18.03
N GLY A 85 3.25 10.98 17.63
CA GLY A 85 4.36 11.93 17.60
C GLY A 85 5.21 11.96 16.32
N MET A 86 5.00 11.06 15.35
CA MET A 86 5.73 11.15 14.09
C MET A 86 5.13 12.18 13.13
N ARG A 87 6.01 12.99 12.50
CA ARG A 87 5.62 14.00 11.52
C ARG A 87 4.81 13.39 10.36
N ARG A 88 3.79 14.12 9.91
CA ARG A 88 2.79 13.81 8.88
C ARG A 88 3.39 13.63 7.47
N THR A 89 4.12 12.59 7.16
CA THR A 89 4.71 12.48 5.81
C THR A 89 4.23 11.29 4.97
N ALA A 90 3.41 10.39 5.51
CA ALA A 90 2.83 9.31 4.71
C ALA A 90 1.47 8.87 5.28
N SER A 91 0.58 8.52 4.38
CA SER A 91 -0.70 7.88 4.64
C SER A 91 -0.50 6.43 5.09
N SER A 92 -1.27 6.01 6.09
CA SER A 92 -1.13 4.67 6.67
C SER A 92 -2.31 3.76 6.37
N LEU A 93 -3.48 4.32 6.17
CA LEU A 93 -4.73 3.65 5.86
C LEU A 93 -5.45 4.45 4.79
N GLN A 94 -6.10 3.75 3.89
CA GLN A 94 -6.88 4.34 2.82
C GLN A 94 -8.34 3.92 2.95
N PHE A 95 -9.23 4.56 2.21
CA PHE A 95 -10.62 4.16 2.13
C PHE A 95 -11.25 4.49 0.77
N CYS A 96 -12.30 3.75 0.43
CA CYS A 96 -13.21 4.05 -0.65
C CYS A 96 -14.53 4.52 -0.04
N PRO A 97 -15.02 5.72 -0.35
CA PRO A 97 -16.28 6.24 0.18
C PRO A 97 -17.47 5.34 -0.17
N ALA A 98 -17.59 4.93 -1.42
CA ALA A 98 -18.67 4.06 -1.88
C ALA A 98 -18.67 2.69 -1.19
N CYS A 99 -17.50 2.10 -0.94
CA CYS A 99 -17.41 0.90 -0.13
C CYS A 99 -17.90 1.11 1.31
N LEU A 100 -17.50 2.21 1.94
CA LEU A 100 -17.96 2.53 3.31
C LEU A 100 -19.45 2.80 3.37
N ALA A 101 -20.02 3.42 2.33
CA ALA A 101 -21.45 3.70 2.23
C ALA A 101 -22.28 2.44 1.94
N GLY A 102 -21.76 1.55 1.12
CA GLY A 102 -22.45 0.30 0.74
C GLY A 102 -22.40 -0.80 1.80
N ASP A 103 -21.47 -0.74 2.75
CA ASP A 103 -21.38 -1.72 3.82
C ASP A 103 -22.51 -1.55 4.83
N PRO A 104 -23.27 -2.62 5.19
CA PRO A 104 -24.28 -2.55 6.27
C PRO A 104 -23.68 -2.06 7.60
N ILE A 105 -22.46 -2.46 7.88
CA ILE A 105 -21.64 -1.98 8.98
C ILE A 105 -20.27 -1.59 8.43
N PRO A 106 -19.98 -0.29 8.27
CA PRO A 106 -18.74 0.19 7.67
C PRO A 106 -17.48 -0.41 8.33
N TYR A 107 -16.50 -0.81 7.51
CA TYR A 107 -15.22 -1.29 7.99
C TYR A 107 -14.09 -0.97 7.02
N PHE A 108 -12.88 -0.87 7.55
CA PHE A 108 -11.68 -0.66 6.76
C PHE A 108 -11.09 -2.00 6.32
N ARG A 109 -10.98 -2.19 5.02
CA ARG A 109 -10.46 -3.43 4.41
C ARG A 109 -8.95 -3.53 4.61
N LYS A 110 -8.42 -4.74 4.87
CA LYS A 110 -6.96 -4.94 5.02
C LYS A 110 -6.20 -4.60 3.75
N THR A 111 -6.82 -4.75 2.57
CA THR A 111 -6.24 -4.38 1.28
C THR A 111 -5.95 -2.89 1.18
N TRP A 112 -6.69 -2.04 1.89
CA TRP A 112 -6.45 -0.59 1.96
C TRP A 112 -5.16 -0.22 2.72
N ARG A 113 -4.49 -1.20 3.31
CA ARG A 113 -3.14 -1.09 3.88
C ARG A 113 -2.03 -1.40 2.87
N LEU A 114 -2.38 -1.77 1.65
CA LEU A 114 -1.40 -2.10 0.62
C LEU A 114 -1.13 -0.89 -0.28
N ALA A 115 0.14 -0.60 -0.51
CA ALA A 115 0.58 0.48 -1.40
C ALA A 115 0.16 0.26 -2.87
N LEU A 116 -0.13 -0.98 -3.25
CA LEU A 116 -0.65 -1.37 -4.55
C LEU A 116 -2.10 -0.91 -4.80
N TYR A 117 -2.88 -0.75 -3.72
CA TYR A 117 -4.26 -0.27 -3.80
C TYR A 117 -4.26 1.26 -3.80
N THR A 118 -4.28 1.86 -4.97
CA THR A 118 -4.39 3.31 -5.15
C THR A 118 -5.80 3.71 -5.60
N TYR A 119 -6.57 2.74 -6.06
CA TYR A 119 -7.97 2.89 -6.44
C TYR A 119 -8.79 1.68 -5.97
N CYS A 120 -10.10 1.84 -5.93
CA CYS A 120 -11.05 0.78 -5.62
C CYS A 120 -11.39 -0.01 -6.90
N PRO A 121 -11.07 -1.30 -7.00
CA PRO A 121 -11.39 -2.08 -8.20
C PRO A 121 -12.90 -2.34 -8.38
N GLU A 122 -13.70 -2.24 -7.30
CA GLU A 122 -15.16 -2.41 -7.35
C GLU A 122 -15.86 -1.15 -7.87
N HIS A 123 -15.43 0.04 -7.39
CA HIS A 123 -16.07 1.32 -7.71
C HIS A 123 -15.28 2.15 -8.73
N GLN A 124 -14.15 1.67 -9.21
CA GLN A 124 -13.27 2.33 -10.18
C GLN A 124 -12.91 3.77 -9.79
N CYS A 125 -12.86 4.05 -8.50
CA CYS A 125 -12.58 5.37 -7.96
C CYS A 125 -11.27 5.40 -7.16
N ALA A 126 -10.65 6.56 -7.15
CA ALA A 126 -9.46 6.85 -6.36
C ALA A 126 -9.71 6.58 -4.87
N LEU A 127 -8.77 5.95 -4.18
CA LEU A 127 -8.82 5.82 -2.73
C LEU A 127 -8.35 7.13 -2.08
N TYR A 128 -8.96 7.46 -0.94
CA TYR A 128 -8.48 8.55 -0.10
C TYR A 128 -7.50 8.01 0.95
N ASP A 129 -6.39 8.69 1.14
CA ASP A 129 -5.39 8.37 2.15
C ASP A 129 -5.31 9.41 3.29
N GLU A 130 -6.19 10.40 3.24
CA GLU A 130 -6.43 11.41 4.29
C GLU A 130 -7.90 11.87 4.25
N CYS A 131 -8.35 12.55 5.29
CA CYS A 131 -9.65 13.21 5.28
C CYS A 131 -9.63 14.37 4.29
N PRO A 132 -10.57 14.48 3.33
CA PRO A 132 -10.56 15.56 2.34
C PRO A 132 -10.89 16.94 2.96
N THR A 133 -11.55 16.97 4.12
CA THR A 133 -11.95 18.22 4.78
C THR A 133 -10.83 18.82 5.63
N CYS A 134 -10.14 18.00 6.43
CA CYS A 134 -9.15 18.51 7.38
C CYS A 134 -7.72 17.99 7.13
N HIS A 135 -7.51 17.20 6.09
CA HIS A 135 -6.23 16.62 5.70
C HIS A 135 -5.54 15.80 6.81
N SER A 136 -6.31 15.35 7.81
CA SER A 136 -5.79 14.45 8.83
C SER A 136 -5.69 13.02 8.31
N PRO A 137 -4.71 12.25 8.79
CA PRO A 137 -4.60 10.83 8.46
C PRO A 137 -5.84 10.05 8.86
N VAL A 138 -6.15 9.00 8.11
CA VAL A 138 -7.26 8.09 8.41
C VAL A 138 -6.90 7.22 9.62
N THR A 139 -7.51 7.51 10.77
CA THR A 139 -7.20 6.85 12.06
C THR A 139 -8.48 6.48 12.83
N PRO A 140 -9.30 5.54 12.33
CA PRO A 140 -10.60 5.21 12.94
C PRO A 140 -10.47 4.69 14.38
N HIS A 141 -9.33 4.15 14.76
CA HIS A 141 -9.03 3.71 16.12
C HIS A 141 -8.84 4.84 17.14
N ARG A 142 -8.87 6.09 16.69
CA ARG A 142 -8.76 7.29 17.55
C ARG A 142 -10.07 8.04 17.69
N GLY A 143 -11.18 7.47 17.25
CA GLY A 143 -12.49 8.11 17.27
C GLY A 143 -12.97 8.49 18.68
N ASP A 144 -12.60 7.72 19.69
CA ASP A 144 -12.91 7.93 21.10
C ASP A 144 -11.77 8.57 21.91
N PHE A 145 -10.61 8.81 21.29
CA PHE A 145 -9.44 9.29 22.01
C PHE A 145 -9.61 10.76 22.45
N GLY A 146 -9.49 10.99 23.76
CA GLY A 146 -9.67 12.33 24.36
C GLY A 146 -11.12 12.83 24.36
N ARG A 147 -12.12 11.95 24.15
CA ARG A 147 -13.55 12.27 24.16
C ARG A 147 -14.30 11.46 25.20
N GLU A 148 -15.44 11.95 25.61
CA GLU A 148 -16.41 11.12 26.31
C GLU A 148 -16.99 10.07 25.35
N LEU A 149 -17.55 8.99 25.91
CA LEU A 149 -18.06 7.89 25.08
C LEU A 149 -19.24 8.33 24.20
N ALA A 150 -20.08 9.22 24.71
CA ALA A 150 -21.20 9.79 23.97
C ALA A 150 -20.74 10.59 22.72
N ASP A 151 -19.53 11.17 22.78
CA ASP A 151 -18.95 11.98 21.71
C ASP A 151 -17.97 11.17 20.83
N ALA A 152 -17.87 9.85 21.05
CA ALA A 152 -17.00 8.99 20.27
C ALA A 152 -17.39 8.99 18.80
N ARG A 153 -16.42 9.23 17.92
CA ARG A 153 -16.65 9.21 16.47
C ARG A 153 -16.87 7.78 15.98
N PRO A 154 -17.92 7.53 15.19
CA PRO A 154 -18.12 6.22 14.56
C PRO A 154 -16.98 5.91 13.59
N MET A 155 -16.81 4.64 13.24
CA MET A 155 -15.68 4.18 12.41
C MET A 155 -15.62 4.86 11.04
N HIS A 156 -16.76 5.22 10.49
CA HIS A 156 -16.87 5.90 9.19
C HIS A 156 -16.71 7.42 9.25
N ALA A 157 -16.51 7.98 10.44
CA ALA A 157 -16.27 9.41 10.60
C ALA A 157 -14.76 9.71 10.77
N CYS A 158 -14.33 10.85 10.27
CA CYS A 158 -12.99 11.34 10.51
C CYS A 158 -12.77 11.55 12.02
N ALA A 159 -11.75 10.89 12.57
CA ALA A 159 -11.45 10.99 14.00
C ALA A 159 -11.11 12.42 14.46
N THR A 160 -10.67 13.30 13.55
CA THR A 160 -10.27 14.68 13.85
C THR A 160 -11.44 15.64 13.73
N CYS A 161 -12.04 15.78 12.55
CA CYS A 161 -13.09 16.80 12.30
C CYS A 161 -14.52 16.25 12.33
N GLY A 162 -14.71 14.94 12.27
CA GLY A 162 -16.02 14.31 12.30
C GLY A 162 -16.71 14.18 10.93
N THR A 163 -16.10 14.63 9.84
CA THR A 163 -16.64 14.45 8.49
C THR A 163 -17.00 12.99 8.26
N ASP A 164 -18.22 12.74 7.75
CA ASP A 164 -18.64 11.40 7.34
C ASP A 164 -17.91 10.99 6.05
N LEU A 165 -17.07 9.97 6.15
CA LEU A 165 -16.24 9.49 5.04
C LEU A 165 -17.05 8.73 3.97
N ARG A 166 -18.32 8.41 4.24
CA ARG A 166 -19.25 7.79 3.28
C ARG A 166 -19.82 8.80 2.29
N GLU A 167 -19.90 10.07 2.72
CA GLU A 167 -20.47 11.17 1.93
C GLU A 167 -19.43 11.89 1.07
N VAL A 168 -18.16 11.49 1.19
CA VAL A 168 -17.07 12.03 0.37
C VAL A 168 -17.26 11.62 -1.09
N PRO A 169 -17.10 12.55 -2.06
CA PRO A 169 -17.24 12.22 -3.49
C PRO A 169 -16.31 11.10 -3.95
N CYS A 170 -16.82 10.19 -4.75
CA CYS A 170 -16.00 9.22 -5.46
C CYS A 170 -15.48 9.83 -6.76
N HIS A 171 -14.16 10.07 -6.83
CA HIS A 171 -13.53 10.55 -8.05
C HIS A 171 -13.07 9.33 -8.88
N PRO A 172 -13.52 9.18 -10.15
CA PRO A 172 -13.03 8.13 -11.02
C PRO A 172 -11.50 8.16 -11.10
N GLU A 173 -10.87 6.98 -11.07
CA GLU A 173 -9.43 6.92 -11.27
C GLU A 173 -9.12 6.95 -12.77
N THR A 174 -8.07 7.67 -13.12
CA THR A 174 -7.62 7.81 -14.50
C THR A 174 -6.44 6.89 -14.78
N PHE A 175 -6.46 6.24 -15.94
CA PHE A 175 -5.39 5.36 -16.39
C PHE A 175 -4.83 5.85 -17.72
N PRO A 176 -3.52 5.74 -17.94
CA PRO A 176 -2.91 6.15 -19.22
C PRO A 176 -3.45 5.38 -20.42
N THR A 177 -3.78 4.09 -20.23
CA THR A 177 -4.37 3.22 -21.26
C THR A 177 -5.32 2.20 -20.65
N GLU A 178 -6.28 1.71 -21.45
CA GLU A 178 -7.18 0.61 -21.04
C GLU A 178 -6.40 -0.69 -20.74
N SER A 179 -5.35 -0.98 -21.50
CA SER A 179 -4.47 -2.14 -21.25
C SER A 179 -3.86 -2.07 -19.85
N LEU A 180 -3.35 -0.90 -19.45
CA LEU A 180 -2.74 -0.71 -18.14
C LEU A 180 -3.76 -0.78 -17.01
N GLN A 181 -5.00 -0.28 -17.23
CA GLN A 181 -6.11 -0.47 -16.30
C GLN A 181 -6.44 -1.95 -16.12
N ALA A 182 -6.60 -2.69 -17.23
CA ALA A 182 -6.88 -4.12 -17.21
C ALA A 182 -5.77 -4.92 -16.50
N PHE A 183 -4.50 -4.59 -16.78
CA PHE A 183 -3.33 -5.21 -16.17
C PHE A 183 -3.26 -4.94 -14.66
N SER A 184 -3.47 -3.69 -14.25
CA SER A 184 -3.55 -3.30 -12.84
C SER A 184 -4.68 -4.03 -12.12
N GLY A 185 -5.87 -4.09 -12.73
CA GLY A 185 -7.02 -4.82 -12.19
C GLY A 185 -6.75 -6.32 -12.02
N ALA A 186 -6.10 -6.95 -13.00
CA ALA A 186 -5.70 -8.36 -12.92
C ALA A 186 -4.68 -8.60 -11.80
N MET A 187 -3.70 -7.72 -11.66
CA MET A 187 -2.74 -7.75 -10.55
C MET A 187 -3.44 -7.65 -9.19
N LEU A 188 -4.36 -6.69 -9.01
CA LEU A 188 -5.06 -6.51 -7.73
C LEU A 188 -5.96 -7.72 -7.40
N ARG A 189 -6.66 -8.28 -8.39
CA ARG A 189 -7.42 -9.53 -8.20
C ARG A 189 -6.53 -10.69 -7.78
N SER A 190 -5.31 -10.78 -8.32
CA SER A 190 -4.37 -11.84 -7.96
C SER A 190 -3.98 -11.83 -6.48
N ILE A 191 -4.05 -10.70 -5.79
CA ILE A 191 -3.67 -10.57 -4.37
C ILE A 191 -4.76 -11.11 -3.43
N MET A 192 -5.99 -11.26 -3.92
CA MET A 192 -7.11 -11.76 -3.10
C MET A 192 -6.89 -13.23 -2.70
N PRO A 193 -7.27 -13.63 -1.46
CA PRO A 193 -6.98 -14.97 -0.94
C PRO A 193 -7.54 -16.13 -1.75
N ALA A 194 -8.67 -15.92 -2.42
CA ALA A 194 -9.36 -16.94 -3.23
C ALA A 194 -8.85 -17.05 -4.67
N ALA A 195 -7.93 -16.19 -5.08
CA ALA A 195 -7.46 -16.19 -6.45
C ALA A 195 -6.46 -17.32 -6.68
N ASN A 196 -6.95 -18.40 -7.27
CA ASN A 196 -6.11 -19.46 -7.86
C ASN A 196 -5.49 -18.93 -9.17
N THR A 197 -4.90 -17.73 -9.10
CA THR A 197 -4.40 -17.04 -10.28
C THR A 197 -2.96 -17.41 -10.53
N ALA A 198 -2.83 -18.08 -11.62
CA ALA A 198 -1.67 -18.29 -12.48
C ALA A 198 -0.36 -17.56 -12.12
N HIS A 199 0.68 -18.25 -12.29
CA HIS A 199 2.11 -18.00 -12.28
C HIS A 199 2.65 -16.61 -12.67
N ARG A 200 1.83 -15.72 -13.28
CA ARG A 200 2.26 -14.39 -13.74
C ARG A 200 2.53 -13.41 -12.60
N PHE A 201 1.70 -13.40 -11.55
CA PHE A 201 1.83 -12.46 -10.42
C PHE A 201 2.34 -13.17 -9.15
N ASP A 202 3.54 -13.74 -9.27
CA ASP A 202 4.23 -14.41 -8.17
C ASP A 202 5.04 -13.43 -7.30
N LEU A 203 5.69 -13.94 -6.29
CA LEU A 203 6.59 -13.16 -5.43
C LEU A 203 7.73 -12.50 -6.24
N GLY A 204 8.22 -13.16 -7.29
CA GLY A 204 9.24 -12.61 -8.18
C GLY A 204 8.76 -11.35 -8.87
N PHE A 205 7.58 -11.41 -9.46
CA PHE A 205 6.91 -10.25 -10.08
C PHE A 205 6.79 -9.07 -9.10
N PHE A 206 6.22 -9.29 -7.90
CA PHE A 206 6.03 -8.21 -6.93
C PHE A 206 7.35 -7.65 -6.40
N ARG A 207 8.40 -8.46 -6.32
CA ARG A 207 9.75 -7.98 -5.96
C ARG A 207 10.36 -7.12 -7.05
N VAL A 208 10.22 -7.49 -8.32
CA VAL A 208 10.69 -6.68 -9.45
C VAL A 208 9.91 -5.38 -9.54
N LEU A 209 8.57 -5.43 -9.52
CA LEU A 209 7.75 -4.22 -9.54
C LEU A 209 8.11 -3.26 -8.39
N HIS A 210 8.32 -3.77 -7.18
CA HIS A 210 8.74 -2.95 -6.04
C HIS A 210 10.12 -2.30 -6.27
N HIS A 211 11.04 -3.04 -6.86
CA HIS A 211 12.36 -2.53 -7.20
C HIS A 211 12.29 -1.44 -8.29
N LEU A 212 11.48 -1.65 -9.33
CA LEU A 212 11.22 -0.65 -10.37
C LEU A 212 10.62 0.64 -9.78
N CYS A 213 9.60 0.53 -8.95
CA CYS A 213 9.03 1.67 -8.24
C CYS A 213 10.09 2.38 -7.37
N GLY A 214 10.97 1.63 -6.71
CA GLY A 214 12.09 2.20 -5.95
C GLY A 214 13.10 2.94 -6.81
N MET A 215 13.37 2.46 -8.03
CA MET A 215 14.22 3.17 -9.00
C MET A 215 13.55 4.45 -9.52
N ILE A 216 12.25 4.39 -9.81
CA ILE A 216 11.45 5.54 -10.25
C ILE A 216 11.43 6.63 -9.17
N CYS A 217 11.31 6.25 -7.89
CA CYS A 217 11.37 7.16 -6.75
C CYS A 217 12.79 7.68 -6.46
N SER A 218 13.83 7.12 -7.09
CA SER A 218 15.21 7.46 -6.77
C SER A 218 15.64 8.79 -7.36
N LYS A 219 16.21 9.65 -6.53
CA LYS A 219 16.88 10.88 -6.97
C LYS A 219 18.26 10.63 -7.60
N SER A 220 18.74 9.37 -7.65
CA SER A 220 20.10 9.03 -8.11
C SER A 220 20.41 9.46 -9.55
N ASN A 221 19.41 9.80 -10.34
CA ASN A 221 19.52 10.33 -11.69
C ASN A 221 18.66 11.59 -11.88
N ASN A 222 18.62 12.47 -10.88
CA ASN A 222 17.85 13.72 -10.89
C ASN A 222 16.35 13.56 -11.24
N GLY A 223 15.76 12.40 -10.90
CA GLY A 223 14.37 12.07 -11.22
C GLY A 223 14.10 11.85 -12.72
N LEU A 224 15.14 11.67 -13.53
CA LEU A 224 15.00 11.52 -14.99
C LEU A 224 14.14 10.33 -15.37
N LEU A 225 14.22 9.20 -14.64
CA LEU A 225 13.40 8.04 -14.95
C LEU A 225 11.91 8.33 -14.74
N LEU A 226 11.53 8.93 -13.61
CA LEU A 226 10.13 9.31 -13.39
C LEU A 226 9.63 10.27 -14.45
N ARG A 227 10.44 11.28 -14.80
CA ARG A 227 10.06 12.27 -15.83
C ARG A 227 9.89 11.60 -17.19
N HIS A 228 10.83 10.79 -17.61
CA HIS A 228 10.76 10.04 -18.88
C HIS A 228 9.49 9.21 -18.97
N LEU A 229 9.21 8.38 -17.94
CA LEU A 229 8.04 7.51 -17.90
C LEU A 229 6.73 8.29 -17.84
N ALA A 230 6.65 9.31 -16.99
CA ALA A 230 5.45 10.14 -16.86
C ALA A 230 5.13 10.85 -18.19
N THR A 231 6.14 11.41 -18.85
CA THR A 231 5.96 12.03 -20.19
C THR A 231 5.51 11.00 -21.22
N THR A 232 6.10 9.80 -21.24
CA THR A 232 5.71 8.70 -22.14
C THR A 232 4.25 8.27 -21.92
N LEU A 233 3.78 8.35 -20.68
CA LEU A 233 2.39 8.04 -20.31
C LEU A 233 1.43 9.23 -20.43
N GLY A 234 1.88 10.35 -21.02
CA GLY A 234 1.03 11.52 -21.31
C GLY A 234 0.80 12.47 -20.12
N HIS A 235 1.56 12.34 -19.04
CA HIS A 235 1.46 13.27 -17.91
C HIS A 235 2.25 14.55 -18.21
N ALA A 236 1.54 15.68 -18.23
CA ALA A 236 2.14 17.01 -18.46
C ALA A 236 3.02 17.48 -17.29
N GLU A 237 2.62 17.11 -16.07
CA GLU A 237 3.31 17.51 -14.85
C GLU A 237 3.82 16.29 -14.08
N VAL A 238 5.04 16.38 -13.60
CA VAL A 238 5.67 15.34 -12.78
C VAL A 238 5.78 15.84 -11.35
N PRO A 239 5.18 15.14 -10.38
CA PRO A 239 5.20 15.58 -9.01
C PRO A 239 6.63 15.58 -8.44
N LEU A 240 6.91 16.58 -7.60
CA LEU A 240 8.15 16.60 -6.83
C LEU A 240 8.11 15.50 -5.76
N LEU A 241 9.11 14.63 -5.80
CA LEU A 241 9.27 13.61 -4.79
C LEU A 241 9.81 14.23 -3.50
N PRO A 242 9.34 13.78 -2.32
CA PRO A 242 9.85 14.23 -1.04
C PRO A 242 11.38 14.03 -0.91
N GLU A 243 12.03 14.75 0.01
CA GLU A 243 13.46 14.60 0.23
C GLU A 243 13.81 13.31 0.99
N GLY A 244 15.03 12.79 0.77
CA GLY A 244 15.57 11.63 1.46
C GLY A 244 15.40 10.30 0.71
N ARG A 245 15.59 9.19 1.44
CA ARG A 245 15.41 7.84 0.91
C ARG A 245 13.94 7.43 0.99
N ILE A 246 13.26 7.49 -0.12
CA ILE A 246 11.82 7.26 -0.22
C ILE A 246 11.55 5.91 -0.86
N GLY A 247 10.53 5.18 -0.36
CA GLY A 247 9.91 4.05 -1.04
C GLY A 247 8.50 4.42 -1.50
N ILE A 248 7.92 3.58 -2.33
CA ILE A 248 6.54 3.75 -2.79
C ILE A 248 5.53 3.85 -1.62
N GLU A 249 5.85 3.21 -0.49
CA GLU A 249 5.02 3.22 0.72
C GLU A 249 5.01 4.57 1.45
N ASP A 250 5.96 5.44 1.14
CA ASP A 250 6.07 6.77 1.78
C ASP A 250 5.36 7.87 0.99
N LEU A 251 4.91 7.56 -0.24
CA LEU A 251 4.28 8.52 -1.13
C LEU A 251 2.81 8.72 -0.79
N ARG A 252 2.28 9.92 -1.06
CA ARG A 252 0.85 10.20 -1.08
C ARG A 252 0.17 9.42 -2.20
N ARG A 253 -1.12 9.14 -2.06
CA ARG A 253 -1.88 8.27 -2.96
C ARG A 253 -1.70 8.64 -4.45
N ASP A 254 -1.82 9.92 -4.81
CA ASP A 254 -1.74 10.37 -6.21
C ASP A 254 -0.36 10.11 -6.82
N THR A 255 0.70 10.53 -6.11
CA THR A 255 2.08 10.29 -6.55
C THR A 255 2.39 8.78 -6.57
N ARG A 256 1.83 8.02 -5.62
CA ARG A 256 1.97 6.56 -5.56
C ARG A 256 1.29 5.89 -6.75
N HIS A 257 0.10 6.39 -7.15
CA HIS A 257 -0.60 5.89 -8.33
C HIS A 257 0.25 6.09 -9.60
N LEU A 258 0.75 7.30 -9.83
CA LEU A 258 1.63 7.58 -10.95
C LEU A 258 2.86 6.67 -10.98
N VAL A 259 3.58 6.56 -9.86
CA VAL A 259 4.77 5.69 -9.75
C VAL A 259 4.42 4.23 -10.01
N LEU A 260 3.27 3.77 -9.50
CA LEU A 260 2.80 2.41 -9.73
C LEU A 260 2.45 2.18 -11.21
N MET A 261 1.75 3.11 -11.86
CA MET A 261 1.43 3.01 -13.28
C MET A 261 2.70 3.00 -14.14
N CYS A 262 3.67 3.85 -13.85
CA CYS A 262 4.99 3.82 -14.50
C CYS A 262 5.69 2.47 -14.30
N GLY A 263 5.65 1.90 -13.10
CA GLY A 263 6.25 0.60 -12.80
C GLY A 263 5.53 -0.55 -13.50
N LEU A 264 4.20 -0.54 -13.53
CA LEU A 264 3.38 -1.54 -14.25
C LEU A 264 3.60 -1.45 -15.75
N TRP A 265 3.63 -0.25 -16.30
CA TRP A 265 3.96 -0.04 -17.71
C TRP A 265 5.35 -0.61 -18.05
N LEU A 266 6.37 -0.34 -17.25
CA LEU A 266 7.70 -0.93 -17.47
C LEU A 266 7.67 -2.46 -17.45
N VAL A 267 7.00 -3.08 -16.47
CA VAL A 267 7.04 -4.53 -16.29
C VAL A 267 6.20 -5.30 -17.31
N GLU A 268 5.24 -4.64 -17.95
CA GLU A 268 4.39 -5.25 -18.98
C GLU A 268 5.20 -5.68 -20.21
N ASP A 269 6.20 -4.86 -20.61
CA ASP A 269 7.19 -5.13 -21.67
C ASP A 269 8.58 -4.65 -21.22
N LEU A 270 9.12 -5.37 -20.24
CA LEU A 270 10.27 -4.91 -19.48
C LEU A 270 11.53 -4.77 -20.34
N GLU A 271 11.79 -5.73 -21.23
CA GLU A 271 13.03 -5.73 -22.02
C GLU A 271 13.08 -4.54 -22.97
N GLN A 272 12.02 -4.32 -23.73
CA GLN A 272 11.95 -3.21 -24.68
C GLN A 272 11.97 -1.86 -23.95
N ARG A 273 11.08 -1.67 -22.99
CA ARG A 273 10.87 -0.37 -22.33
C ARG A 273 12.05 0.05 -21.44
N LEU A 274 12.72 -0.95 -20.84
CA LEU A 274 13.92 -0.67 -20.07
C LEU A 274 15.11 -0.34 -20.99
N THR A 275 15.16 -0.97 -22.16
CA THR A 275 16.15 -0.66 -23.20
C THR A 275 15.97 0.76 -23.74
N GLU A 276 14.75 1.17 -24.01
CA GLU A 276 14.40 2.54 -24.46
C GLU A 276 14.82 3.57 -23.40
N ALA A 277 14.40 3.38 -22.14
CA ALA A 277 14.78 4.26 -21.04
C ALA A 277 16.31 4.36 -20.85
N TRP A 278 17.03 3.28 -21.11
CA TRP A 278 18.49 3.25 -21.04
C TRP A 278 19.13 4.00 -22.24
N LYS A 279 18.64 3.81 -23.47
CA LYS A 279 19.09 4.55 -24.66
C LYS A 279 18.89 6.06 -24.50
N ASP A 280 17.76 6.46 -23.94
CA ASP A 280 17.41 7.86 -23.66
C ASP A 280 18.14 8.44 -22.43
N LYS A 281 19.03 7.67 -21.83
CA LYS A 281 19.82 8.02 -20.63
C LYS A 281 18.94 8.35 -19.41
N ALA A 282 17.67 7.96 -19.41
CA ALA A 282 16.74 8.13 -18.30
C ALA A 282 17.10 7.21 -17.12
N ILE A 283 17.78 6.09 -17.38
CA ILE A 283 18.28 5.18 -16.36
C ILE A 283 19.75 4.81 -16.61
N ARG A 284 20.50 4.58 -15.53
CA ARG A 284 21.87 4.06 -15.58
C ARG A 284 21.90 2.58 -15.28
N TYR A 285 22.69 1.82 -16.04
CA TYR A 285 22.84 0.37 -15.89
C TYR A 285 23.10 -0.09 -14.45
N ASN A 286 23.99 0.61 -13.73
CA ASN A 286 24.35 0.25 -12.34
C ASN A 286 23.20 0.41 -11.34
N LEU A 287 22.12 1.12 -11.70
CA LEU A 287 20.95 1.28 -10.84
C LEU A 287 20.00 0.10 -10.95
N MET A 288 20.01 -0.62 -12.09
CA MET A 288 19.04 -1.68 -12.38
C MET A 288 19.14 -2.88 -11.41
N LEU A 289 20.32 -3.14 -10.85
CA LEU A 289 20.53 -4.19 -9.85
C LEU A 289 20.91 -3.64 -8.45
N LYS A 290 21.04 -2.31 -8.32
CA LYS A 290 21.49 -1.70 -7.06
C LYS A 290 20.53 -1.98 -5.92
N GLY A 291 21.01 -2.68 -4.90
CA GLY A 291 20.23 -3.00 -3.72
C GLY A 291 19.21 -4.14 -3.91
N PHE A 292 19.15 -4.75 -5.09
CA PHE A 292 18.25 -5.85 -5.36
C PHE A 292 18.97 -7.18 -5.13
N GLN A 293 18.95 -7.64 -3.88
CA GLN A 293 19.55 -8.94 -3.53
C GLN A 293 18.76 -10.10 -4.16
N ARG A 294 19.47 -10.99 -4.86
CA ARG A 294 18.93 -12.20 -5.50
C ARG A 294 17.70 -11.88 -6.37
N PRO A 295 17.86 -11.12 -7.46
CA PRO A 295 16.78 -10.86 -8.40
C PRO A 295 16.27 -12.17 -9.01
N PRO A 296 15.01 -12.26 -9.45
CA PRO A 296 14.53 -13.36 -10.26
C PRO A 296 15.41 -13.52 -11.53
N ARG A 297 15.62 -14.76 -11.99
CA ARG A 297 16.49 -15.03 -13.15
C ARG A 297 16.07 -14.23 -14.38
N TRP A 298 14.80 -14.26 -14.73
CA TRP A 298 14.26 -13.54 -15.88
C TRP A 298 14.57 -12.03 -15.86
N TYR A 299 14.55 -11.39 -14.69
CA TYR A 299 14.95 -9.97 -14.56
C TYR A 299 16.47 -9.80 -14.68
N GLY A 300 17.23 -10.69 -14.08
CA GLY A 300 18.69 -10.69 -14.18
C GLY A 300 19.18 -10.86 -15.64
N ASP A 301 18.57 -11.76 -16.39
CA ASP A 301 18.89 -12.03 -17.79
C ASP A 301 18.63 -10.81 -18.67
N ILE A 302 17.48 -10.12 -18.50
CA ILE A 302 17.16 -8.86 -19.20
C ILE A 302 18.21 -7.78 -18.89
N VAL A 303 18.58 -7.61 -17.62
CA VAL A 303 19.59 -6.59 -17.26
C VAL A 303 20.96 -6.94 -17.83
N GLN A 304 21.33 -8.23 -17.89
CA GLN A 304 22.59 -8.67 -18.48
C GLN A 304 22.63 -8.46 -20.00
N SER A 305 21.51 -8.66 -20.71
CA SER A 305 21.44 -8.39 -22.15
C SER A 305 21.78 -6.94 -22.48
N LEU A 306 21.34 -5.99 -21.61
CA LEU A 306 21.67 -4.57 -21.75
C LEU A 306 23.17 -4.27 -21.54
N SER A 307 23.89 -5.09 -20.75
CA SER A 307 25.35 -4.92 -20.56
C SER A 307 26.15 -5.26 -21.82
N ASN A 308 25.72 -6.25 -22.59
CA ASN A 308 26.39 -6.71 -23.79
C ASN A 308 26.38 -5.67 -24.92
N TRP A 309 25.44 -4.72 -24.91
CA TRP A 309 25.43 -3.60 -25.84
C TRP A 309 26.61 -2.62 -25.68
N ARG A 310 27.28 -2.62 -24.53
CA ARG A 310 28.53 -1.85 -24.33
C ARG A 310 29.74 -2.46 -25.04
N SER A 311 29.77 -3.78 -25.21
CA SER A 311 30.88 -4.49 -25.89
C SER A 311 30.80 -4.38 -27.40
N ILE A 312 29.63 -4.08 -27.98
CA ILE A 312 29.42 -3.95 -29.42
C ILE A 312 29.81 -2.56 -29.95
N ARG A 313 30.02 -1.55 -29.09
CA ARG A 313 30.41 -0.18 -29.45
C ARG A 313 31.89 0.13 -29.15
N ARG A 314 32.71 -0.86 -28.92
CA ARG A 314 34.17 -0.78 -28.95
C ARG A 314 34.65 -1.57 -30.17
#